data_793fc09198a56908e4fa7cdbc3661346
#
_entry.id   793fc09198a56908e4fa7cdbc3661346
#
_cell.length_a   1.000
_cell.length_b   1.000
_cell.length_c   1.000
_cell.angle_alpha   90.00
_cell.angle_beta   90.00
_cell.angle_gamma   90.00
#
_symmetry.space_group_name_H-M   'P 1'
#
loop_
_entity.id
_entity.type
_entity.pdbx_description
1 polymer ?
#
loop_
_entity_poly.entity_id
_entity_poly.type
_entity_poly.pdbx_seq_one_letter_code
_entity_poly.pdbx_strand_id
1 'polypeptide(L)'
;MKLSADYDKLQDPLVLNDSQRAALGQIIRTEGFACLLRMQRDEVRKFTDSALSADVANKEHALAALVKAKVAAQLFQGWVNRLNDELAVLESNNSPVGTQEKPENYIAVEEFGGEV
;
A
#
# COMPACT_ATOMS: atom_id res chain seq x y z
N MET A 1 5.12 -17.45 16.13
CA MET A 1 5.27 -15.98 16.17
C MET A 1 3.93 -15.32 15.97
N LYS A 2 3.66 -14.30 16.72
CA LYS A 2 2.38 -13.61 16.66
C LYS A 2 2.63 -12.14 16.37
N LEU A 3 1.95 -11.62 15.37
CA LEU A 3 2.05 -10.21 15.05
C LEU A 3 1.21 -9.39 16.00
N SER A 4 1.72 -8.23 16.36
CA SER A 4 1.02 -7.33 17.25
C SER A 4 0.45 -6.16 16.47
N ALA A 5 -0.76 -5.76 16.85
CA ALA A 5 -1.39 -4.57 16.28
C ALA A 5 -1.59 -3.51 17.34
N ASP A 6 -0.63 -3.41 18.25
CA ASP A 6 -0.70 -2.47 19.36
C ASP A 6 -0.38 -1.07 18.86
N TYR A 7 -1.41 -0.30 18.60
CA TYR A 7 -1.25 1.05 18.06
C TYR A 7 -0.83 2.07 19.12
N ASP A 8 -0.89 1.70 20.40
CA ASP A 8 -0.48 2.62 21.45
C ASP A 8 1.01 2.94 21.36
N LYS A 9 1.78 2.08 20.72
CA LYS A 9 3.21 2.28 20.56
C LYS A 9 3.58 2.97 19.26
N LEU A 10 2.59 3.33 18.45
CA LEU A 10 2.81 3.92 17.13
C LEU A 10 2.44 5.39 17.12
N GLN A 11 2.89 6.11 18.14
CA GLN A 11 2.50 7.51 18.28
C GLN A 11 3.28 8.44 17.38
N ASP A 12 4.54 8.10 17.10
CA ASP A 12 5.38 8.96 16.27
C ASP A 12 5.36 8.50 14.83
N PRO A 13 5.42 9.43 13.87
CA PRO A 13 5.52 9.05 12.48
C PRO A 13 6.75 8.18 12.25
N LEU A 14 6.59 7.16 11.44
CA LEU A 14 7.70 6.28 11.11
C LEU A 14 8.60 6.97 10.09
N VAL A 15 9.85 7.11 10.44
CA VAL A 15 10.88 7.63 9.53
C VAL A 15 11.95 6.57 9.41
N LEU A 16 12.13 6.05 8.20
CA LEU A 16 13.09 4.99 7.96
C LEU A 16 14.47 5.55 7.72
N ASN A 17 15.48 4.87 8.24
CA ASN A 17 16.85 5.20 7.89
C ASN A 17 17.26 4.40 6.63
N ASP A 18 18.45 4.66 6.14
CA ASP A 18 18.91 4.04 4.88
C ASP A 18 18.99 2.52 4.98
N SER A 19 19.44 2.02 6.12
CA SER A 19 19.54 0.58 6.33
C SER A 19 18.17 -0.08 6.30
N GLN A 20 17.20 0.57 6.91
CA GLN A 20 15.83 0.05 6.92
C GLN A 20 15.21 0.09 5.54
N ARG A 21 15.48 1.14 4.76
CA ARG A 21 14.97 1.22 3.39
C ARG A 21 15.60 0.13 2.52
N ALA A 22 16.88 -0.14 2.71
CA ALA A 22 17.53 -1.20 1.95
C ALA A 22 16.92 -2.56 2.27
N ALA A 23 16.66 -2.82 3.54
CA ALA A 23 16.02 -4.07 3.96
C ALA A 23 14.62 -4.18 3.37
N LEU A 24 13.88 -3.09 3.40
CA LEU A 24 12.53 -3.06 2.84
C LEU A 24 12.57 -3.33 1.34
N GLY A 25 13.54 -2.71 0.65
CA GLY A 25 13.68 -2.91 -0.79
C GLY A 25 13.95 -4.38 -1.14
N GLN A 26 14.72 -5.06 -0.31
CA GLN A 26 14.99 -6.48 -0.56
C GLN A 26 13.72 -7.32 -0.39
N ILE A 27 12.91 -7.00 0.61
CA ILE A 27 11.68 -7.73 0.87
C ILE A 27 10.69 -7.52 -0.28
N ILE A 28 10.57 -6.30 -0.75
CA ILE A 28 9.59 -5.97 -1.79
C ILE A 28 9.86 -6.72 -3.09
N ARG A 29 11.10 -7.11 -3.32
CA ARG A 29 11.46 -7.83 -4.56
C ARG A 29 11.16 -9.31 -4.48
N THR A 30 10.69 -9.81 -3.36
CA THR A 30 10.46 -11.24 -3.21
C THR A 30 9.07 -11.63 -3.67
N GLU A 31 8.95 -12.89 -4.04
CA GLU A 31 7.65 -13.44 -4.39
C GLU A 31 6.73 -13.47 -3.18
N GLY A 32 7.30 -13.67 -1.99
CA GLY A 32 6.51 -13.62 -0.77
C GLY A 32 5.81 -12.29 -0.59
N PHE A 33 6.50 -11.20 -0.88
CA PHE A 33 5.88 -9.90 -0.77
C PHE A 33 4.80 -9.72 -1.82
N ALA A 34 5.00 -10.23 -3.03
CA ALA A 34 3.97 -10.17 -4.06
C ALA A 34 2.71 -10.89 -3.62
N CYS A 35 2.87 -12.03 -2.97
CA CYS A 35 1.73 -12.76 -2.42
C CYS A 35 1.04 -11.96 -1.33
N LEU A 36 1.82 -11.34 -0.46
CA LEU A 36 1.28 -10.52 0.60
C LEU A 36 0.47 -9.36 0.04
N LEU A 37 0.99 -8.74 -0.99
CA LEU A 37 0.30 -7.62 -1.65
C LEU A 37 -1.02 -8.07 -2.25
N ARG A 38 -1.04 -9.25 -2.86
CA ARG A 38 -2.27 -9.79 -3.41
C ARG A 38 -3.29 -10.11 -2.32
N MET A 39 -2.81 -10.65 -1.20
CA MET A 39 -3.69 -10.93 -0.07
C MET A 39 -4.35 -9.65 0.43
N GLN A 40 -3.57 -8.57 0.53
CA GLN A 40 -4.11 -7.30 0.94
C GLN A 40 -5.17 -6.80 -0.04
N ARG A 41 -4.88 -6.93 -1.32
CA ARG A 41 -5.82 -6.48 -2.35
C ARG A 41 -7.11 -7.30 -2.30
N ASP A 42 -6.98 -8.60 -2.03
CA ASP A 42 -8.18 -9.44 -1.91
C ASP A 42 -9.03 -9.02 -0.73
N GLU A 43 -8.39 -8.64 0.38
CA GLU A 43 -9.15 -8.17 1.53
C GLU A 43 -9.90 -6.88 1.22
N VAL A 44 -9.25 -5.98 0.48
CA VAL A 44 -9.91 -4.75 0.05
C VAL A 44 -11.10 -5.07 -0.85
N ARG A 45 -10.91 -6.02 -1.76
CA ARG A 45 -11.97 -6.40 -2.68
C ARG A 45 -13.20 -6.94 -1.96
N LYS A 46 -13.01 -7.62 -0.84
CA LYS A 46 -14.14 -8.13 -0.07
C LYS A 46 -15.05 -7.01 0.40
N PHE A 47 -14.49 -5.87 0.77
CA PHE A 47 -15.31 -4.74 1.14
C PHE A 47 -16.09 -4.20 -0.05
N THR A 48 -15.47 -4.16 -1.22
CA THR A 48 -16.16 -3.73 -2.43
C THR A 48 -17.29 -4.70 -2.78
N ASP A 49 -17.03 -6.00 -2.68
CA ASP A 49 -18.05 -7.00 -2.97
C ASP A 49 -19.21 -6.88 -2.00
N SER A 50 -18.93 -6.62 -0.72
CA SER A 50 -19.98 -6.41 0.26
C SER A 50 -20.83 -5.20 -0.09
N ALA A 51 -20.19 -4.12 -0.56
CA ALA A 51 -20.93 -2.93 -0.94
C ALA A 51 -21.82 -3.18 -2.14
N LEU A 52 -21.30 -3.95 -3.11
CA LEU A 52 -22.07 -4.25 -4.32
C LEU A 52 -23.24 -5.18 -4.05
N SER A 53 -23.13 -6.03 -3.05
CA SER A 53 -24.19 -6.98 -2.71
C SER A 53 -25.10 -6.49 -1.59
N ALA A 54 -24.89 -5.28 -1.10
CA ALA A 54 -25.69 -4.74 -0.04
C ALA A 54 -27.13 -4.52 -0.50
N ASP A 55 -28.08 -4.74 0.40
CA ASP A 55 -29.48 -4.53 0.13
C ASP A 55 -29.77 -3.05 0.03
N VAL A 56 -30.08 -2.58 -1.16
CA VAL A 56 -30.34 -1.16 -1.37
C VAL A 56 -31.60 -0.69 -0.65
N ALA A 57 -32.46 -1.61 -0.26
CA ALA A 57 -33.65 -1.24 0.52
C ALA A 57 -33.26 -0.76 1.92
N ASN A 58 -32.10 -1.20 2.42
CA ASN A 58 -31.58 -0.71 3.68
C ASN A 58 -30.48 0.29 3.38
N LYS A 59 -30.88 1.54 3.24
CA LYS A 59 -29.96 2.57 2.80
C LYS A 59 -28.80 2.79 3.76
N GLU A 60 -29.06 2.73 5.05
CA GLU A 60 -28.00 2.94 6.03
C GLU A 60 -26.93 1.86 5.93
N HIS A 61 -27.37 0.62 5.79
CA HIS A 61 -26.45 -0.49 5.67
C HIS A 61 -25.64 -0.40 4.37
N ALA A 62 -26.32 -0.09 3.27
CA ALA A 62 -25.66 0.03 1.98
C ALA A 62 -24.64 1.16 2.00
N LEU A 63 -24.99 2.29 2.60
CA LEU A 63 -24.07 3.41 2.68
C LEU A 63 -22.86 3.06 3.54
N ALA A 64 -23.09 2.41 4.68
CA ALA A 64 -21.98 1.99 5.54
C ALA A 64 -21.04 1.05 4.81
N ALA A 65 -21.56 0.12 4.05
CA ALA A 65 -20.74 -0.82 3.28
C ALA A 65 -19.91 -0.08 2.22
N LEU A 66 -20.51 0.89 1.57
CA LEU A 66 -19.82 1.68 0.56
C LEU A 66 -18.68 2.50 1.16
N VAL A 67 -18.95 3.12 2.33
CA VAL A 67 -17.91 3.90 3.01
C VAL A 67 -16.74 3.00 3.41
N LYS A 68 -17.05 1.82 3.96
CA LYS A 68 -16.00 0.88 4.34
C LYS A 68 -15.14 0.48 3.13
N ALA A 69 -15.79 0.22 2.00
CA ALA A 69 -15.07 -0.16 0.78
C ALA A 69 -14.15 0.97 0.32
N LYS A 70 -14.64 2.19 0.36
CA LYS A 70 -13.85 3.34 -0.06
C LYS A 70 -12.66 3.57 0.85
N VAL A 71 -12.87 3.49 2.16
CA VAL A 71 -11.80 3.70 3.12
C VAL A 71 -10.75 2.60 2.96
N ALA A 72 -11.17 1.35 2.81
CA ALA A 72 -10.23 0.25 2.64
C ALA A 72 -9.37 0.45 1.40
N ALA A 73 -10.00 0.85 0.30
CA ALA A 73 -9.26 1.09 -0.95
C ALA A 73 -8.27 2.23 -0.80
N GLN A 74 -8.67 3.31 -0.12
CA GLN A 74 -7.79 4.44 0.09
C GLN A 74 -6.61 4.10 0.98
N LEU A 75 -6.83 3.31 2.03
CA LEU A 75 -5.75 2.89 2.90
C LEU A 75 -4.75 2.01 2.15
N PHE A 76 -5.25 1.10 1.35
CA PHE A 76 -4.38 0.23 0.56
C PHE A 76 -3.55 1.05 -0.42
N GLN A 77 -4.18 1.96 -1.15
CA GLN A 77 -3.48 2.79 -2.11
C GLN A 77 -2.45 3.69 -1.43
N GLY A 78 -2.80 4.24 -0.28
CA GLY A 78 -1.86 5.05 0.49
C GLY A 78 -0.66 4.26 0.93
N TRP A 79 -0.87 3.02 1.33
CA TRP A 79 0.22 2.14 1.73
C TRP A 79 1.16 1.85 0.55
N VAL A 80 0.59 1.53 -0.61
CA VAL A 80 1.38 1.29 -1.82
C VAL A 80 2.17 2.55 -2.19
N ASN A 81 1.52 3.71 -2.11
CA ASN A 81 2.20 4.97 -2.40
C ASN A 81 3.37 5.19 -1.45
N ARG A 82 3.20 4.88 -0.16
CA ARG A 82 4.27 5.04 0.80
C ARG A 82 5.44 4.13 0.47
N LEU A 83 5.16 2.89 0.07
CA LEU A 83 6.22 1.96 -0.33
C LEU A 83 6.99 2.50 -1.54
N ASN A 84 6.27 3.03 -2.51
CA ASN A 84 6.92 3.60 -3.69
C ASN A 84 7.77 4.79 -3.32
N ASP A 85 7.31 5.63 -2.39
CA ASP A 85 8.08 6.78 -1.95
C ASP A 85 9.38 6.35 -1.28
N GLU A 86 9.32 5.32 -0.43
CA GLU A 86 10.53 4.86 0.24
C GLU A 86 11.50 4.22 -0.75
N LEU A 87 10.99 3.50 -1.74
CA LEU A 87 11.84 2.94 -2.77
C LEU A 87 12.49 4.02 -3.62
N ALA A 88 11.76 5.08 -3.91
CA ALA A 88 12.31 6.19 -4.68
C ALA A 88 13.46 6.86 -3.95
N VAL A 89 13.33 7.02 -2.63
CA VAL A 89 14.42 7.59 -1.83
C VAL A 89 15.62 6.66 -1.86
N LEU A 90 15.40 5.36 -1.73
CA LEU A 90 16.49 4.39 -1.74
C LEU A 90 17.23 4.42 -3.08
N GLU A 91 16.50 4.44 -4.18
CA GLU A 91 17.12 4.46 -5.50
C GLU A 91 17.86 5.78 -5.73
N SER A 92 17.30 6.87 -5.26
CA SER A 92 17.96 8.17 -5.38
C SER A 92 19.28 8.19 -4.64
N ASN A 93 19.32 7.57 -3.46
CA ASN A 93 20.55 7.54 -2.67
C ASN A 93 21.62 6.65 -3.29
N ASN A 94 21.19 5.62 -4.04
CA ASN A 94 22.12 4.66 -4.63
C ASN A 94 22.48 4.97 -6.07
N SER A 95 21.79 5.90 -6.69
CA SER A 95 22.01 6.22 -8.10
C SER A 95 23.14 7.21 -8.27
N PRO A 96 23.88 7.10 -9.37
CA PRO A 96 24.90 8.13 -9.68
C PRO A 96 24.23 9.49 -9.83
N VAL A 97 25.02 10.50 -9.54
CA VAL A 97 24.53 11.86 -9.70
C VAL A 97 24.18 12.09 -11.17
N GLY A 98 23.04 12.70 -11.40
CA GLY A 98 22.63 13.02 -12.76
C GLY A 98 21.69 12.01 -13.39
N THR A 99 21.47 10.90 -12.73
CA THR A 99 20.54 9.90 -13.26
C THR A 99 19.13 10.42 -13.14
N GLN A 100 18.40 10.35 -14.23
CA GLN A 100 17.02 10.82 -14.27
C GLN A 100 16.03 9.71 -14.52
N GLU A 101 16.53 8.51 -14.66
CA GLU A 101 15.64 7.39 -14.97
C GLU A 101 14.86 6.96 -13.77
N LYS A 102 13.65 6.47 -14.03
CA LYS A 102 12.87 5.85 -12.98
C LYS A 102 13.57 4.62 -12.46
N PRO A 103 13.45 4.34 -11.16
CA PRO A 103 13.98 3.10 -10.62
C PRO A 103 13.29 1.91 -11.27
N GLU A 104 14.06 0.89 -11.58
CA GLU A 104 13.49 -0.29 -12.21
C GLU A 104 12.57 -1.06 -11.27
N ASN A 105 12.81 -0.90 -9.99
CA ASN A 105 12.01 -1.60 -8.99
C ASN A 105 10.85 -0.80 -8.47
N TYR A 106 10.61 0.32 -9.10
CA TYR A 106 9.53 1.19 -8.69
C TYR A 106 8.20 0.49 -8.88
N ILE A 107 7.38 0.47 -7.85
CA ILE A 107 6.03 -0.04 -7.97
C ILE A 107 5.23 1.10 -8.56
N ALA A 108 5.03 1.04 -9.86
CA ALA A 108 4.52 2.19 -10.56
C ALA A 108 3.04 2.36 -10.32
N VAL A 109 2.70 3.34 -9.54
CA VAL A 109 1.29 3.64 -9.27
C VAL A 109 0.58 4.00 -10.56
N GLU A 110 1.28 4.64 -11.46
CA GLU A 110 0.68 5.00 -12.73
C GLU A 110 0.25 3.79 -13.52
N GLU A 111 0.78 2.61 -13.23
CA GLU A 111 0.31 1.41 -13.89
C GLU A 111 -1.10 1.07 -13.50
N PHE A 112 -1.58 1.64 -12.43
CA PHE A 112 -2.95 1.44 -12.02
C PHE A 112 -3.88 2.48 -12.60
N GLY A 113 -3.41 3.17 -13.62
CA GLY A 113 -4.23 4.15 -14.28
C GLY A 113 -4.21 5.50 -13.66
N GLY A 114 -3.40 5.67 -12.67
CA GLY A 114 -3.28 6.94 -12.02
C GLY A 114 -2.34 7.86 -12.71
N GLU A 115 -2.12 7.68 -13.94
CA GLU A 115 -1.23 8.47 -14.66
C GLU A 115 -1.68 9.87 -14.71
N VAL A 116 -1.00 10.71 -14.41
CA VAL A 116 -1.56 12.02 -14.38
C VAL A 116 -0.77 13.05 -15.12
#